data_094dfd7570220f04ec490012028fd83c
#
_entry.id   094dfd7570220f04ec490012028fd83c
#
_cell.length_a   1.000
_cell.length_b   1.000
_cell.length_c   1.000
_cell.angle_alpha   90.00
_cell.angle_beta   90.00
_cell.angle_gamma   90.00
#
_symmetry.space_group_name_H-M   'P 1'
#
loop_
_entity.id
_entity.type
_entity.pdbx_description
1 polymer ?
#
loop_
_entity_poly.entity_id
_entity_poly.type
_entity_poly.pdbx_seq_one_letter_code
_entity_poly.pdbx_strand_id
1 'polypeptide(L)'
;MFETDDHQHLRKTVRAFAAREVAPRVAHMESSQAVDVETSTLIARQGWIGATIPREYGGMGAGHLAKTIVIEELSRVSGAMGAMVQASQLGAAKILHFGTEKQRRRWLPVIANGECLPTIAVTEEKSGGNVLDMEASARRDGDDWVLNGRKLYVGNSHVGHLHGVVVSTGSKEKRSRSLTAFMVEHDRPGLCLVPYRPSLGLHGFSFGDLVMQDVRVPADNMIGGEGDGLDVAYSSSVLYGRPNLTAVALGLHQVLLEETVAFAKQRHRRGVPLAKLATVEQRIGQMKQRLMTARTLAYTAVHMLDHGRSCDDELVAAKQFGVESLWESALAAMKIHAAAGLRRDRPIERLVRDAFHIDAPAGTGDIQLHRLAESALGAGKGQWSRRLAHLTAPHPPSTPPATTRGEHAA
;
A
#
# COMPACT_ATOMS: atom_id res chain seq x y z
N MET A 1 -9.59 5.53 19.69
CA MET A 1 -10.69 6.46 19.41
C MET A 1 -11.44 6.06 18.12
N PHE A 2 -10.77 5.58 17.06
CA PHE A 2 -11.41 5.17 15.80
C PHE A 2 -11.66 3.66 15.69
N GLU A 3 -10.95 2.84 16.45
CA GLU A 3 -11.05 1.39 16.39
C GLU A 3 -12.27 0.88 17.17
N THR A 4 -13.06 0.01 16.53
CA THR A 4 -14.13 -0.78 17.13
C THR A 4 -13.55 -2.08 17.72
N ASP A 5 -14.39 -2.88 18.39
CA ASP A 5 -13.98 -4.19 18.91
C ASP A 5 -13.55 -5.13 17.77
N ASP A 6 -14.20 -5.08 16.61
CA ASP A 6 -13.79 -5.84 15.42
C ASP A 6 -12.41 -5.44 14.91
N HIS A 7 -12.10 -4.15 14.91
CA HIS A 7 -10.77 -3.65 14.55
C HIS A 7 -9.70 -4.13 15.56
N GLN A 8 -10.00 -4.13 16.84
CA GLN A 8 -9.09 -4.63 17.87
C GLN A 8 -8.87 -6.15 17.75
N HIS A 9 -9.94 -6.90 17.44
CA HIS A 9 -9.85 -8.32 17.17
C HIS A 9 -8.98 -8.60 15.93
N LEU A 10 -9.22 -7.90 14.83
CA LEU A 10 -8.40 -8.00 13.61
C LEU A 10 -6.92 -7.71 13.91
N ARG A 11 -6.62 -6.64 14.65
CA ARG A 11 -5.26 -6.29 15.08
C ARG A 11 -4.58 -7.44 15.81
N LYS A 12 -5.26 -8.05 16.79
CA LYS A 12 -4.74 -9.21 17.54
C LYS A 12 -4.49 -10.41 16.62
N THR A 13 -5.41 -10.69 15.72
CA THR A 13 -5.32 -11.80 14.76
C THR A 13 -4.13 -11.63 13.82
N VAL A 14 -3.99 -10.45 13.20
CA VAL A 14 -2.87 -10.16 12.29
C VAL A 14 -1.54 -10.21 13.02
N ARG A 15 -1.46 -9.64 14.23
CA ARG A 15 -0.25 -9.66 15.05
C ARG A 15 0.18 -11.08 15.41
N ALA A 16 -0.76 -11.93 15.83
CA ALA A 16 -0.49 -13.33 16.15
C ALA A 16 -0.01 -14.12 14.92
N PHE A 17 -0.65 -13.90 13.78
CA PHE A 17 -0.21 -14.49 12.50
C PHE A 17 1.19 -14.02 12.11
N ALA A 18 1.46 -12.71 12.15
CA ALA A 18 2.75 -12.16 11.78
C ALA A 18 3.89 -12.69 12.67
N ALA A 19 3.65 -12.82 13.98
CA ALA A 19 4.62 -13.39 14.91
C ALA A 19 4.89 -14.88 14.64
N ARG A 20 3.86 -15.67 14.28
CA ARG A 20 4.00 -17.11 14.05
C ARG A 20 4.53 -17.45 12.67
N GLU A 21 4.04 -16.78 11.62
CA GLU A 21 4.30 -17.16 10.23
C GLU A 21 5.34 -16.28 9.53
N VAL A 22 5.37 -14.98 9.83
CA VAL A 22 6.27 -14.04 9.14
C VAL A 22 7.61 -13.88 9.86
N ALA A 23 7.60 -13.71 11.18
CA ALA A 23 8.82 -13.45 11.96
C ALA A 23 9.92 -14.49 11.77
N PRO A 24 9.66 -15.81 11.73
CA PRO A 24 10.69 -16.81 11.52
C PRO A 24 11.36 -16.74 10.13
N ARG A 25 10.71 -16.13 9.14
CA ARG A 25 11.16 -16.06 7.75
C ARG A 25 11.97 -14.78 7.45
N VAL A 26 11.92 -13.78 8.33
CA VAL A 26 12.57 -12.48 8.10
C VAL A 26 14.09 -12.62 7.89
N ALA A 27 14.76 -13.45 8.67
CA ALA A 27 16.20 -13.67 8.52
C ALA A 27 16.57 -14.26 7.16
N HIS A 28 15.72 -15.15 6.62
CA HIS A 28 15.90 -15.71 5.28
C HIS A 28 15.66 -14.65 4.20
N MET A 29 14.59 -13.84 4.30
CA MET A 29 14.33 -12.73 3.38
C MET A 29 15.54 -11.78 3.29
N GLU A 30 16.13 -11.43 4.44
CA GLU A 30 17.29 -10.54 4.52
C GLU A 30 18.57 -11.14 3.95
N SER A 31 18.79 -12.43 4.16
CA SER A 31 20.03 -13.11 3.68
C SER A 31 19.95 -13.46 2.20
N SER A 32 18.80 -13.93 1.71
CA SER A 32 18.61 -14.31 0.31
C SER A 32 18.44 -13.09 -0.59
N GLN A 33 17.87 -12.01 -0.06
CA GLN A 33 17.43 -10.83 -0.82
C GLN A 33 16.53 -11.18 -2.02
N ALA A 34 15.93 -12.38 -1.99
CA ALA A 34 15.02 -12.87 -3.01
C ALA A 34 13.58 -12.48 -2.67
N VAL A 35 12.71 -12.59 -3.67
CA VAL A 35 11.26 -12.46 -3.49
C VAL A 35 10.74 -13.65 -2.69
N ASP A 36 9.99 -13.40 -1.62
CA ASP A 36 9.41 -14.46 -0.79
C ASP A 36 7.97 -14.78 -1.25
N VAL A 37 7.88 -15.71 -2.18
CA VAL A 37 6.60 -16.16 -2.76
C VAL A 37 5.77 -16.94 -1.74
N GLU A 38 6.41 -17.76 -0.91
CA GLU A 38 5.72 -18.60 0.08
C GLU A 38 5.00 -17.76 1.13
N THR A 39 5.72 -16.82 1.76
CA THR A 39 5.12 -15.93 2.77
C THR A 39 4.06 -15.03 2.16
N SER A 40 4.28 -14.53 0.94
CA SER A 40 3.28 -13.74 0.21
C SER A 40 1.99 -14.52 -0.01
N THR A 41 2.09 -15.81 -0.39
CA THR A 41 0.95 -16.70 -0.58
C THR A 41 0.22 -17.01 0.74
N LEU A 42 0.96 -17.26 1.83
CA LEU A 42 0.39 -17.50 3.14
C LEU A 42 -0.43 -16.30 3.64
N ILE A 43 0.09 -15.08 3.44
CA ILE A 43 -0.61 -13.85 3.80
C ILE A 43 -1.84 -13.63 2.91
N ALA A 44 -1.71 -13.84 1.60
CA ALA A 44 -2.82 -13.67 0.66
C ALA A 44 -4.04 -14.53 1.04
N ARG A 45 -3.80 -15.79 1.42
CA ARG A 45 -4.83 -16.75 1.85
C ARG A 45 -5.57 -16.36 3.13
N GLN A 46 -5.10 -15.35 3.89
CA GLN A 46 -5.83 -14.82 5.04
C GLN A 46 -7.04 -13.94 4.64
N GLY A 47 -7.20 -13.62 3.35
CA GLY A 47 -8.29 -12.78 2.85
C GLY A 47 -8.11 -11.27 3.11
N TRP A 48 -6.99 -10.85 3.70
CA TRP A 48 -6.77 -9.45 4.09
C TRP A 48 -6.57 -8.50 2.92
N ILE A 49 -6.21 -9.02 1.74
CA ILE A 49 -6.17 -8.21 0.52
C ILE A 49 -7.57 -7.71 0.17
N GLY A 50 -8.58 -8.50 0.50
CA GLY A 50 -10.00 -8.16 0.35
C GLY A 50 -10.58 -7.25 1.43
N ALA A 51 -9.78 -6.58 2.27
CA ALA A 51 -10.28 -5.75 3.38
C ALA A 51 -11.33 -4.72 2.95
N THR A 52 -11.13 -4.06 1.79
CA THR A 52 -12.05 -3.06 1.24
C THR A 52 -12.98 -3.61 0.15
N ILE A 53 -12.79 -4.86 -0.28
CA ILE A 53 -13.67 -5.50 -1.26
C ILE A 53 -15.01 -5.81 -0.57
N PRO A 54 -16.16 -5.43 -1.16
CA PRO A 54 -17.47 -5.74 -0.62
C PRO A 54 -17.71 -7.24 -0.44
N ARG A 55 -18.54 -7.58 0.54
CA ARG A 55 -18.89 -8.98 0.86
C ARG A 55 -19.55 -9.71 -0.30
N GLU A 56 -20.31 -9.01 -1.13
CA GLU A 56 -20.96 -9.56 -2.34
C GLU A 56 -19.96 -10.10 -3.37
N TYR A 57 -18.70 -9.65 -3.31
CA TYR A 57 -17.57 -10.16 -4.11
C TYR A 57 -16.59 -11.02 -3.28
N GLY A 58 -17.02 -11.51 -2.12
CA GLY A 58 -16.19 -12.38 -1.27
C GLY A 58 -15.17 -11.67 -0.40
N GLY A 59 -15.15 -10.34 -0.37
CA GLY A 59 -14.26 -9.56 0.46
C GLY A 59 -14.73 -9.40 1.90
N MET A 60 -13.94 -8.71 2.72
CA MET A 60 -14.28 -8.45 4.12
C MET A 60 -15.31 -7.33 4.28
N GLY A 61 -15.36 -6.36 3.35
CA GLY A 61 -16.20 -5.16 3.49
C GLY A 61 -15.91 -4.37 4.77
N ALA A 62 -14.65 -4.41 5.25
CA ALA A 62 -14.26 -3.88 6.54
C ALA A 62 -13.70 -2.45 6.48
N GLY A 63 -13.54 -1.89 5.28
CA GLY A 63 -13.12 -0.51 5.06
C GLY A 63 -11.62 -0.26 5.11
N HIS A 64 -11.27 1.02 5.02
CA HIS A 64 -9.88 1.47 4.93
C HIS A 64 -9.16 1.44 6.29
N LEU A 65 -9.86 1.61 7.40
CA LEU A 65 -9.25 1.51 8.72
C LEU A 65 -8.79 0.07 9.00
N ALA A 66 -9.62 -0.94 8.69
CA ALA A 66 -9.24 -2.35 8.78
C ALA A 66 -8.03 -2.67 7.89
N LYS A 67 -8.04 -2.20 6.65
CA LYS A 67 -6.92 -2.29 5.72
C LYS A 67 -5.62 -1.71 6.32
N THR A 68 -5.70 -0.53 6.92
CA THR A 68 -4.56 0.15 7.54
C THR A 68 -4.00 -0.66 8.71
N ILE A 69 -4.86 -1.23 9.56
CA ILE A 69 -4.47 -2.09 10.68
C ILE A 69 -3.71 -3.33 10.21
N VAL A 70 -4.20 -4.00 9.16
CA VAL A 70 -3.53 -5.19 8.60
C VAL A 70 -2.10 -4.85 8.15
N ILE A 71 -1.95 -3.78 7.35
CA ILE A 71 -0.64 -3.38 6.84
C ILE A 71 0.29 -2.94 7.97
N GLU A 72 -0.19 -2.15 8.94
CA GLU A 72 0.58 -1.69 10.09
C GLU A 72 1.12 -2.87 10.90
N GLU A 73 0.27 -3.85 11.25
CA GLU A 73 0.68 -4.99 12.08
C GLU A 73 1.64 -5.95 11.36
N LEU A 74 1.47 -6.19 10.06
CA LEU A 74 2.43 -6.95 9.27
C LEU A 74 3.78 -6.23 9.18
N SER A 75 3.76 -4.91 8.99
CA SER A 75 4.96 -4.08 8.85
C SER A 75 5.77 -3.96 10.14
N ARG A 76 5.17 -4.20 11.30
CA ARG A 76 5.90 -4.31 12.58
C ARG A 76 6.90 -5.48 12.57
N VAL A 77 6.60 -6.53 11.82
CA VAL A 77 7.45 -7.72 11.70
C VAL A 77 8.32 -7.64 10.45
N SER A 78 7.69 -7.32 9.32
CA SER A 78 8.37 -7.19 8.01
C SER A 78 7.73 -6.08 7.19
N GLY A 79 8.48 -5.01 6.94
CA GLY A 79 8.06 -3.95 6.02
C GLY A 79 7.77 -4.49 4.62
N ALA A 80 8.52 -5.50 4.18
CA ALA A 80 8.33 -6.18 2.91
C ALA A 80 6.94 -6.84 2.79
N MET A 81 6.50 -7.52 3.84
CA MET A 81 5.19 -8.21 3.83
C MET A 81 4.02 -7.23 3.97
N GLY A 82 4.19 -6.14 4.72
CA GLY A 82 3.23 -5.03 4.70
C GLY A 82 3.13 -4.37 3.33
N ALA A 83 4.26 -4.15 2.65
CA ALA A 83 4.33 -3.62 1.29
C ALA A 83 3.69 -4.56 0.27
N MET A 84 3.80 -5.88 0.44
CA MET A 84 3.15 -6.89 -0.41
C MET A 84 1.61 -6.75 -0.35
N VAL A 85 1.02 -6.66 0.83
CA VAL A 85 -0.42 -6.44 0.99
C VAL A 85 -0.84 -5.09 0.42
N GLN A 86 -0.06 -4.03 0.71
CA GLN A 86 -0.25 -2.68 0.19
C GLN A 86 -0.36 -2.69 -1.35
N ALA A 87 0.60 -3.32 -2.04
CA ALA A 87 0.66 -3.32 -3.50
C ALA A 87 -0.52 -4.09 -4.13
N SER A 88 -0.93 -5.22 -3.54
CA SER A 88 -2.09 -5.98 -4.01
C SER A 88 -3.41 -5.24 -3.79
N GLN A 89 -3.59 -4.58 -2.66
CA GLN A 89 -4.78 -3.75 -2.42
C GLN A 89 -4.86 -2.56 -3.39
N LEU A 90 -3.72 -1.93 -3.67
CA LEU A 90 -3.61 -0.90 -4.70
C LEU A 90 -3.97 -1.47 -6.08
N GLY A 91 -3.54 -2.70 -6.36
CA GLY A 91 -3.89 -3.44 -7.57
C GLY A 91 -5.39 -3.73 -7.71
N ALA A 92 -6.07 -4.10 -6.62
CA ALA A 92 -7.50 -4.38 -6.61
C ALA A 92 -8.38 -3.13 -6.77
N ALA A 93 -7.91 -1.99 -6.27
CA ALA A 93 -8.66 -0.73 -6.22
C ALA A 93 -9.24 -0.32 -7.58
N LYS A 94 -8.48 -0.45 -8.66
CA LYS A 94 -8.93 -0.08 -10.00
C LYS A 94 -10.10 -0.94 -10.50
N ILE A 95 -10.10 -2.23 -10.18
CA ILE A 95 -11.21 -3.13 -10.54
C ILE A 95 -12.45 -2.76 -9.73
N LEU A 96 -12.25 -2.48 -8.43
CA LEU A 96 -13.35 -2.09 -7.55
C LEU A 96 -14.02 -0.79 -8.00
N HIS A 97 -13.23 0.23 -8.34
CA HIS A 97 -13.76 1.57 -8.63
C HIS A 97 -14.15 1.80 -10.10
N PHE A 98 -13.44 1.19 -11.04
CA PHE A 98 -13.63 1.44 -12.47
C PHE A 98 -14.02 0.21 -13.27
N GLY A 99 -13.98 -0.98 -12.68
CA GLY A 99 -14.38 -2.21 -13.36
C GLY A 99 -15.87 -2.25 -13.62
N THR A 100 -16.26 -2.87 -14.75
CA THR A 100 -17.65 -3.25 -15.01
C THR A 100 -18.09 -4.33 -14.02
N GLU A 101 -19.40 -4.55 -13.87
CA GLU A 101 -19.91 -5.61 -13.01
C GLU A 101 -19.36 -7.01 -13.41
N LYS A 102 -19.24 -7.27 -14.73
CA LYS A 102 -18.64 -8.49 -15.26
C LYS A 102 -17.18 -8.66 -14.77
N GLN A 103 -16.40 -7.59 -14.80
CA GLN A 103 -15.00 -7.58 -14.35
C GLN A 103 -14.89 -7.74 -12.83
N ARG A 104 -15.75 -7.05 -12.05
CA ARG A 104 -15.79 -7.21 -10.59
C ARG A 104 -16.10 -8.65 -10.20
N ARG A 105 -17.15 -9.26 -10.78
CA ARG A 105 -17.50 -10.66 -10.52
C ARG A 105 -16.43 -11.66 -10.98
N ARG A 106 -15.67 -11.33 -12.01
CA ARG A 106 -14.58 -12.19 -12.50
C ARG A 106 -13.38 -12.17 -11.57
N TRP A 107 -12.93 -10.99 -11.13
CA TRP A 107 -11.61 -10.86 -10.50
C TRP A 107 -11.66 -10.61 -8.98
N LEU A 108 -12.65 -9.89 -8.46
CA LEU A 108 -12.65 -9.55 -7.03
C LEU A 108 -12.76 -10.78 -6.12
N PRO A 109 -13.55 -11.84 -6.42
CA PRO A 109 -13.60 -13.03 -5.57
C PRO A 109 -12.25 -13.75 -5.46
N VAL A 110 -11.55 -13.96 -6.58
CA VAL A 110 -10.23 -14.63 -6.58
C VAL A 110 -9.12 -13.78 -5.97
N ILE A 111 -9.29 -12.45 -5.95
CA ILE A 111 -8.39 -11.53 -5.24
C ILE A 111 -8.68 -11.59 -3.74
N ALA A 112 -9.95 -11.58 -3.35
CA ALA A 112 -10.36 -11.55 -1.96
C ALA A 112 -9.95 -12.82 -1.20
N ASN A 113 -10.01 -13.99 -1.85
CA ASN A 113 -9.60 -15.27 -1.27
C ASN A 113 -8.08 -15.55 -1.40
N GLY A 114 -7.31 -14.64 -2.04
CA GLY A 114 -5.86 -14.73 -2.16
C GLY A 114 -5.32 -15.65 -3.25
N GLU A 115 -6.16 -16.12 -4.16
CA GLU A 115 -5.75 -16.91 -5.33
C GLU A 115 -5.09 -16.03 -6.41
N CYS A 116 -5.45 -14.76 -6.46
CA CYS A 116 -4.93 -13.81 -7.43
C CYS A 116 -4.38 -12.56 -6.73
N LEU A 117 -3.11 -12.26 -6.95
CA LEU A 117 -2.47 -11.03 -6.48
C LEU A 117 -2.45 -10.02 -7.62
N PRO A 118 -3.25 -8.95 -7.55
CA PRO A 118 -3.23 -7.91 -8.57
C PRO A 118 -2.12 -6.89 -8.29
N THR A 119 -1.62 -6.26 -9.36
CA THR A 119 -0.62 -5.18 -9.30
C THR A 119 -1.10 -3.93 -10.03
N ILE A 120 -0.33 -2.84 -9.93
CA ILE A 120 -0.47 -1.68 -10.81
C ILE A 120 0.89 -1.29 -11.39
N ALA A 121 0.94 -1.08 -12.71
CA ALA A 121 2.13 -0.74 -13.46
C ALA A 121 1.90 0.57 -14.22
N VAL A 122 2.49 1.65 -13.72
CA VAL A 122 2.33 3.02 -14.26
C VAL A 122 3.66 3.61 -14.67
N THR A 123 4.67 3.53 -13.80
CA THR A 123 5.95 4.23 -13.90
C THR A 123 6.81 3.71 -15.03
N GLU A 124 7.49 4.62 -15.72
CA GLU A 124 8.50 4.35 -16.75
C GLU A 124 9.77 5.17 -16.48
N GLU A 125 10.82 4.96 -17.25
CA GLU A 125 12.09 5.66 -17.06
C GLU A 125 11.94 7.19 -17.17
N LYS A 126 11.13 7.66 -18.13
CA LYS A 126 10.87 9.09 -18.36
C LYS A 126 9.56 9.58 -17.71
N SER A 127 8.78 8.69 -17.13
CA SER A 127 7.45 8.98 -16.59
C SER A 127 7.32 8.48 -15.15
N GLY A 128 7.86 9.24 -14.21
CA GLY A 128 7.74 9.04 -12.77
C GLY A 128 6.63 9.90 -12.17
N GLY A 129 7.01 11.07 -11.61
CA GLY A 129 6.05 12.03 -11.05
C GLY A 129 5.09 12.64 -12.08
N ASN A 130 5.53 12.78 -13.34
CA ASN A 130 4.68 13.18 -14.46
C ASN A 130 4.28 11.95 -15.29
N VAL A 131 3.13 11.37 -15.00
CA VAL A 131 2.63 10.17 -15.71
C VAL A 131 2.19 10.45 -17.15
N LEU A 132 2.04 11.73 -17.56
CA LEU A 132 1.61 12.10 -18.91
C LEU A 132 2.72 11.94 -19.97
N ASP A 133 3.98 11.78 -19.53
CA ASP A 133 5.12 11.59 -20.44
C ASP A 133 5.40 10.12 -20.76
N MET A 134 4.45 9.21 -20.46
CA MET A 134 4.65 7.78 -20.68
C MET A 134 4.78 7.43 -22.18
N GLU A 135 5.66 6.46 -22.45
CA GLU A 135 6.00 5.98 -23.78
C GLU A 135 5.32 4.64 -24.12
N ALA A 136 5.02 3.82 -23.09
CA ALA A 136 4.27 2.59 -23.31
C ALA A 136 2.92 2.90 -23.92
N SER A 137 2.53 2.12 -24.94
CA SER A 137 1.38 2.40 -25.77
C SER A 137 0.51 1.17 -26.00
N ALA A 138 -0.75 1.39 -26.34
CA ALA A 138 -1.62 0.37 -26.87
C ALA A 138 -2.27 0.88 -28.17
N ARG A 139 -2.36 -0.01 -29.15
CA ARG A 139 -3.11 0.21 -30.40
C ARG A 139 -4.25 -0.78 -30.50
N ARG A 140 -5.36 -0.35 -31.04
CA ARG A 140 -6.50 -1.24 -31.32
C ARG A 140 -6.19 -2.13 -32.54
N ASP A 141 -6.57 -3.41 -32.43
CA ASP A 141 -6.42 -4.39 -33.50
C ASP A 141 -7.64 -5.33 -33.50
N GLY A 142 -8.68 -4.96 -34.24
CA GLY A 142 -10.00 -5.60 -34.20
C GLY A 142 -10.68 -5.41 -32.84
N ASP A 143 -11.03 -6.53 -32.21
CA ASP A 143 -11.65 -6.55 -30.88
C ASP A 143 -10.62 -6.57 -29.74
N ASP A 144 -9.33 -6.59 -30.06
CA ASP A 144 -8.23 -6.61 -29.12
C ASP A 144 -7.48 -5.29 -29.06
N TRP A 145 -6.63 -5.17 -28.06
CA TRP A 145 -5.58 -4.16 -27.93
C TRP A 145 -4.21 -4.81 -27.94
N VAL A 146 -3.24 -4.21 -28.58
CA VAL A 146 -1.85 -4.66 -28.62
C VAL A 146 -0.99 -3.67 -27.85
N LEU A 147 -0.41 -4.12 -26.73
CA LEU A 147 0.35 -3.32 -25.80
C LEU A 147 1.85 -3.50 -26.02
N ASN A 148 2.58 -2.38 -26.01
CA ASN A 148 4.05 -2.33 -26.12
C ASN A 148 4.63 -1.34 -25.13
N GLY A 149 5.81 -1.66 -24.57
CA GLY A 149 6.57 -0.78 -23.69
C GLY A 149 7.13 -1.47 -22.47
N ARG A 150 7.68 -0.68 -21.54
CA ARG A 150 8.28 -1.17 -20.30
C ARG A 150 7.77 -0.38 -19.12
N LYS A 151 7.40 -1.08 -18.04
CA LYS A 151 7.03 -0.49 -16.76
C LYS A 151 8.05 -0.83 -15.71
N LEU A 152 8.42 0.15 -14.90
CA LEU A 152 9.44 0.04 -13.86
C LEU A 152 8.83 0.10 -12.48
N TYR A 153 9.53 -0.48 -11.51
CA TYR A 153 9.19 -0.37 -10.09
C TYR A 153 7.78 -0.85 -9.75
N VAL A 154 7.36 -1.96 -10.37
CA VAL A 154 6.04 -2.54 -10.16
C VAL A 154 6.03 -3.38 -8.89
N GLY A 155 5.32 -2.92 -7.88
CA GLY A 155 5.13 -3.66 -6.63
C GLY A 155 4.41 -4.99 -6.89
N ASN A 156 4.87 -6.07 -6.27
CA ASN A 156 4.40 -7.44 -6.48
C ASN A 156 4.59 -7.97 -7.91
N SER A 157 5.48 -7.40 -8.72
CA SER A 157 5.72 -7.83 -10.09
C SER A 157 5.94 -9.34 -10.23
N HIS A 158 6.73 -9.96 -9.33
CA HIS A 158 7.14 -11.37 -9.40
C HIS A 158 6.26 -12.34 -8.60
N VAL A 159 5.25 -11.84 -7.91
CA VAL A 159 4.22 -12.65 -7.23
C VAL A 159 2.82 -12.36 -7.76
N GLY A 160 2.69 -11.36 -8.62
CA GLY A 160 1.42 -10.92 -9.20
C GLY A 160 0.92 -11.84 -10.30
N HIS A 161 -0.37 -12.09 -10.32
CA HIS A 161 -1.06 -12.90 -11.33
C HIS A 161 -1.81 -12.04 -12.36
N LEU A 162 -2.08 -10.78 -12.00
CA LEU A 162 -2.90 -9.87 -12.78
C LEU A 162 -2.33 -8.45 -12.71
N HIS A 163 -1.80 -7.95 -13.81
CA HIS A 163 -1.13 -6.66 -13.87
C HIS A 163 -2.05 -5.58 -14.44
N GLY A 164 -2.37 -4.57 -13.64
CA GLY A 164 -3.09 -3.39 -14.13
C GLY A 164 -2.11 -2.41 -14.76
N VAL A 165 -2.10 -2.35 -16.06
CA VAL A 165 -1.13 -1.55 -16.82
C VAL A 165 -1.79 -0.30 -17.35
N VAL A 166 -1.17 0.87 -17.16
CA VAL A 166 -1.62 2.15 -17.74
C VAL A 166 -0.70 2.50 -18.90
N VAL A 167 -1.27 2.72 -20.07
CA VAL A 167 -0.54 2.98 -21.32
C VAL A 167 -1.19 4.11 -22.11
N SER A 168 -0.46 4.69 -23.07
CA SER A 168 -0.98 5.68 -24.01
C SER A 168 -1.79 5.00 -25.12
N THR A 169 -3.01 5.47 -25.37
CA THR A 169 -3.87 5.04 -26.49
C THR A 169 -4.25 6.19 -27.41
N GLY A 170 -3.98 7.42 -27.03
CA GLY A 170 -4.35 8.62 -27.81
C GLY A 170 -3.16 9.51 -28.15
N SER A 171 -3.44 10.56 -28.93
CA SER A 171 -2.42 11.55 -29.24
C SER A 171 -2.02 12.33 -27.98
N LYS A 172 -0.74 12.67 -27.85
CA LYS A 172 -0.20 13.49 -26.74
C LYS A 172 -0.88 14.85 -26.62
N GLU A 173 -1.55 15.32 -27.66
CA GLU A 173 -2.32 16.58 -27.67
C GLU A 173 -3.55 16.53 -26.76
N LYS A 174 -4.17 15.35 -26.57
CA LYS A 174 -5.31 15.14 -25.66
C LYS A 174 -4.89 14.98 -24.18
N ARG A 175 -3.59 15.05 -23.87
CA ARG A 175 -2.98 14.97 -22.52
C ARG A 175 -3.70 14.03 -21.53
N SER A 176 -4.58 14.55 -20.69
CA SER A 176 -5.24 13.78 -19.62
C SER A 176 -6.15 12.65 -20.11
N ARG A 177 -6.59 12.69 -21.37
CA ARG A 177 -7.43 11.66 -22.01
C ARG A 177 -6.65 10.76 -22.98
N SER A 178 -5.32 10.79 -22.94
CA SER A 178 -4.46 9.94 -23.77
C SER A 178 -4.12 8.60 -23.14
N LEU A 179 -4.45 8.38 -21.86
CA LEU A 179 -4.06 7.19 -21.13
C LEU A 179 -5.25 6.27 -20.90
N THR A 180 -5.01 4.96 -21.02
CA THR A 180 -6.01 3.90 -20.77
C THR A 180 -5.41 2.82 -19.88
N ALA A 181 -6.23 2.19 -19.06
CA ALA A 181 -5.82 1.12 -18.16
C ALA A 181 -6.32 -0.24 -18.62
N PHE A 182 -5.48 -1.26 -18.56
CA PHE A 182 -5.82 -2.64 -18.92
C PHE A 182 -5.40 -3.60 -17.82
N MET A 183 -6.19 -4.66 -17.62
CA MET A 183 -5.77 -5.81 -16.83
C MET A 183 -5.10 -6.84 -17.74
N VAL A 184 -3.87 -7.18 -17.42
CA VAL A 184 -3.04 -8.12 -18.21
C VAL A 184 -2.71 -9.30 -17.31
N GLU A 185 -3.15 -10.49 -17.69
CA GLU A 185 -2.83 -11.73 -16.99
C GLU A 185 -1.33 -12.03 -17.15
N HIS A 186 -0.74 -12.58 -16.08
CA HIS A 186 0.70 -12.83 -15.98
C HIS A 186 1.28 -13.71 -17.10
N ASP A 187 0.50 -14.67 -17.56
CA ASP A 187 0.89 -15.68 -18.56
C ASP A 187 0.61 -15.27 -20.02
N ARG A 188 0.23 -14.00 -20.23
CA ARG A 188 -0.04 -13.53 -21.60
C ARG A 188 1.22 -13.55 -22.48
N PRO A 189 1.12 -14.11 -23.69
CA PRO A 189 2.23 -14.06 -24.65
C PRO A 189 2.72 -12.63 -24.86
N GLY A 190 4.04 -12.44 -24.84
CA GLY A 190 4.69 -11.15 -25.00
C GLY A 190 4.85 -10.33 -23.70
N LEU A 191 4.23 -10.75 -22.58
CA LEU A 191 4.51 -10.18 -21.27
C LEU A 191 5.71 -10.89 -20.64
N CYS A 192 6.74 -10.14 -20.27
CA CYS A 192 7.94 -10.65 -19.63
C CYS A 192 8.28 -9.89 -18.36
N LEU A 193 8.71 -10.61 -17.34
CA LEU A 193 9.33 -10.03 -16.14
C LEU A 193 10.85 -9.93 -16.36
N VAL A 194 11.42 -8.77 -16.05
CA VAL A 194 12.88 -8.65 -15.97
C VAL A 194 13.34 -9.39 -14.71
N PRO A 195 14.47 -10.13 -14.74
CA PRO A 195 14.99 -10.81 -13.55
C PRO A 195 15.05 -9.85 -12.36
N TYR A 196 14.57 -10.31 -11.21
CA TYR A 196 14.49 -9.49 -10.00
C TYR A 196 15.88 -9.01 -9.55
N ARG A 197 15.94 -7.75 -9.15
CA ARG A 197 17.13 -7.15 -8.53
C ARG A 197 16.71 -6.60 -7.16
N PRO A 198 17.40 -6.97 -6.08
CA PRO A 198 17.05 -6.49 -4.75
C PRO A 198 17.20 -4.96 -4.66
N SER A 199 16.28 -4.34 -3.96
CA SER A 199 16.32 -2.92 -3.60
C SER A 199 17.10 -2.71 -2.29
N LEU A 200 17.26 -1.44 -1.88
CA LEU A 200 17.96 -1.07 -0.65
C LEU A 200 17.38 -1.77 0.59
N GLY A 201 16.05 -1.82 0.70
CA GLY A 201 15.30 -2.42 1.80
C GLY A 201 14.09 -3.21 1.28
N LEU A 202 13.22 -3.64 2.19
CA LEU A 202 12.05 -4.46 1.92
C LEU A 202 12.40 -5.79 1.24
N HIS A 203 13.47 -6.44 1.67
CA HIS A 203 13.86 -7.74 1.13
C HIS A 203 12.74 -8.78 1.37
N GLY A 204 12.42 -9.56 0.36
CA GLY A 204 11.25 -10.43 0.32
C GLY A 204 10.09 -9.88 -0.53
N PHE A 205 10.00 -8.55 -0.70
CA PHE A 205 9.03 -7.88 -1.56
C PHE A 205 9.57 -7.71 -2.97
N SER A 206 8.76 -7.96 -4.00
CA SER A 206 9.16 -7.70 -5.39
C SER A 206 8.79 -6.29 -5.83
N PHE A 207 9.78 -5.60 -6.39
CA PHE A 207 9.66 -4.25 -6.91
C PHE A 207 10.44 -4.19 -8.23
N GLY A 208 9.86 -4.78 -9.28
CA GLY A 208 10.55 -5.09 -10.53
C GLY A 208 9.88 -4.52 -11.77
N ASP A 209 10.37 -4.93 -12.94
CA ASP A 209 10.00 -4.37 -14.20
C ASP A 209 9.19 -5.36 -15.04
N LEU A 210 8.20 -4.83 -15.77
CA LEU A 210 7.41 -5.54 -16.77
C LEU A 210 7.77 -5.04 -18.17
N VAL A 211 7.99 -5.95 -19.10
CA VAL A 211 8.21 -5.67 -20.51
C VAL A 211 7.06 -6.26 -21.31
N MET A 212 6.47 -5.45 -22.17
CA MET A 212 5.39 -5.82 -23.08
C MET A 212 5.88 -5.72 -24.51
N GLN A 213 5.80 -6.83 -25.25
CA GLN A 213 6.15 -6.93 -26.66
C GLN A 213 4.97 -7.56 -27.40
N ASP A 214 4.20 -6.73 -28.09
CA ASP A 214 2.97 -7.11 -28.80
C ASP A 214 1.98 -7.92 -27.95
N VAL A 215 1.82 -7.53 -26.68
CA VAL A 215 0.89 -8.20 -25.76
C VAL A 215 -0.55 -7.95 -26.20
N ARG A 216 -1.23 -9.01 -26.65
CA ARG A 216 -2.64 -8.93 -27.02
C ARG A 216 -3.54 -9.05 -25.80
N VAL A 217 -4.45 -8.09 -25.67
CA VAL A 217 -5.39 -8.00 -24.54
C VAL A 217 -6.80 -7.76 -25.09
N PRO A 218 -7.80 -8.58 -24.72
CA PRO A 218 -9.18 -8.33 -25.13
C PRO A 218 -9.70 -6.96 -24.67
N ALA A 219 -10.58 -6.35 -25.44
CA ALA A 219 -11.23 -5.08 -25.03
C ALA A 219 -11.95 -5.21 -23.67
N ASP A 220 -12.48 -6.38 -23.35
CA ASP A 220 -13.09 -6.70 -22.03
C ASP A 220 -12.13 -6.58 -20.83
N ASN A 221 -10.83 -6.50 -21.06
CA ASN A 221 -9.83 -6.31 -20.00
C ASN A 221 -9.49 -4.82 -19.78
N MET A 222 -10.06 -3.90 -20.56
CA MET A 222 -9.93 -2.46 -20.32
C MET A 222 -10.69 -2.06 -19.05
N ILE A 223 -10.05 -1.30 -18.19
CA ILE A 223 -10.63 -0.80 -16.92
C ILE A 223 -11.05 0.66 -17.10
N GLY A 224 -12.32 0.94 -16.82
CA GLY A 224 -12.94 2.20 -17.19
C GLY A 224 -13.17 2.29 -18.69
N GLY A 225 -13.18 3.50 -19.22
CA GLY A 225 -13.25 3.79 -20.66
C GLY A 225 -11.88 4.11 -21.24
N GLU A 226 -11.82 4.18 -22.57
CA GLU A 226 -10.65 4.72 -23.27
C GLU A 226 -10.43 6.19 -22.86
N GLY A 227 -9.21 6.52 -22.43
CA GLY A 227 -8.86 7.83 -21.90
C GLY A 227 -9.05 8.01 -20.38
N ASP A 228 -9.52 7.01 -19.64
CA ASP A 228 -9.70 7.09 -18.18
C ASP A 228 -8.46 6.64 -17.38
N GLY A 229 -7.38 6.24 -18.06
CA GLY A 229 -6.19 5.68 -17.41
C GLY A 229 -5.54 6.60 -16.38
N LEU A 230 -5.59 7.92 -16.58
CA LEU A 230 -5.09 8.89 -15.61
C LEU A 230 -5.91 8.86 -14.32
N ASP A 231 -7.23 8.82 -14.45
CA ASP A 231 -8.16 8.76 -13.32
C ASP A 231 -7.98 7.45 -12.54
N VAL A 232 -7.81 6.33 -13.24
CA VAL A 232 -7.52 5.01 -12.65
C VAL A 232 -6.21 5.02 -11.87
N ALA A 233 -5.13 5.58 -12.43
CA ALA A 233 -3.83 5.65 -11.78
C ALA A 233 -3.85 6.55 -10.54
N TYR A 234 -4.40 7.76 -10.64
CA TYR A 234 -4.41 8.72 -9.53
C TYR A 234 -5.34 8.30 -8.39
N SER A 235 -6.56 7.83 -8.68
CA SER A 235 -7.48 7.37 -7.64
C SER A 235 -6.89 6.22 -6.83
N SER A 236 -6.29 5.24 -7.50
CA SER A 236 -5.61 4.14 -6.82
C SER A 236 -4.46 4.64 -5.94
N SER A 237 -3.66 5.61 -6.43
CA SER A 237 -2.56 6.20 -5.66
C SER A 237 -3.06 6.99 -4.45
N VAL A 238 -4.11 7.81 -4.61
CA VAL A 238 -4.61 8.67 -3.53
C VAL A 238 -5.33 7.86 -2.45
N LEU A 239 -6.22 6.94 -2.84
CA LEU A 239 -7.09 6.24 -1.89
C LEU A 239 -6.45 4.98 -1.29
N TYR A 240 -5.44 4.41 -1.95
CA TYR A 240 -4.77 3.20 -1.51
C TYR A 240 -3.26 3.39 -1.38
N GLY A 241 -2.57 3.88 -2.39
CA GLY A 241 -1.12 4.01 -2.39
C GLY A 241 -0.61 4.80 -1.19
N ARG A 242 -1.08 6.02 -1.01
CA ARG A 242 -0.65 6.92 0.08
C ARG A 242 -1.00 6.39 1.46
N PRO A 243 -2.27 6.09 1.80
CA PRO A 243 -2.61 5.60 3.15
C PRO A 243 -1.98 4.24 3.47
N ASN A 244 -1.83 3.36 2.47
CA ASN A 244 -1.22 2.06 2.69
C ASN A 244 0.29 2.19 2.99
N LEU A 245 1.02 3.05 2.27
CA LEU A 245 2.44 3.31 2.57
C LEU A 245 2.62 4.02 3.90
N THR A 246 1.68 4.90 4.28
CA THR A 246 1.65 5.47 5.63
C THR A 246 1.50 4.38 6.68
N ALA A 247 0.64 3.37 6.46
CA ALA A 247 0.49 2.23 7.37
C ALA A 247 1.77 1.40 7.49
N VAL A 248 2.50 1.18 6.38
CA VAL A 248 3.83 0.54 6.41
C VAL A 248 4.79 1.37 7.28
N ALA A 249 4.84 2.68 7.07
CA ALA A 249 5.69 3.59 7.84
C ALA A 249 5.35 3.54 9.35
N LEU A 250 4.07 3.49 9.73
CA LEU A 250 3.64 3.39 11.12
C LEU A 250 4.10 2.09 11.78
N GLY A 251 3.99 0.96 11.06
CA GLY A 251 4.45 -0.34 11.55
C GLY A 251 5.96 -0.37 11.80
N LEU A 252 6.75 0.09 10.81
CA LEU A 252 8.21 0.23 10.93
C LEU A 252 8.61 1.18 12.07
N HIS A 253 7.94 2.33 12.19
CA HIS A 253 8.21 3.31 13.23
C HIS A 253 7.92 2.77 14.64
N GLN A 254 6.85 1.98 14.78
CA GLN A 254 6.49 1.37 16.06
C GLN A 254 7.59 0.42 16.55
N VAL A 255 8.05 -0.51 15.71
CA VAL A 255 9.09 -1.47 16.11
C VAL A 255 10.45 -0.77 16.28
N LEU A 256 10.76 0.23 15.46
CA LEU A 256 11.97 1.03 15.61
C LEU A 256 12.04 1.70 16.99
N LEU A 257 10.92 2.26 17.47
CA LEU A 257 10.83 2.86 18.79
C LEU A 257 10.97 1.79 19.89
N GLU A 258 10.28 0.65 19.77
CA GLU A 258 10.31 -0.46 20.74
C GLU A 258 11.73 -1.01 20.89
N GLU A 259 12.42 -1.30 19.81
CA GLU A 259 13.81 -1.79 19.79
C GLU A 259 14.80 -0.77 20.39
N THR A 260 14.59 0.51 20.06
CA THR A 260 15.44 1.58 20.59
C THR A 260 15.26 1.75 22.11
N VAL A 261 14.02 1.68 22.60
CA VAL A 261 13.71 1.72 24.03
C VAL A 261 14.30 0.51 24.77
N ALA A 262 14.13 -0.69 24.22
CA ALA A 262 14.70 -1.92 24.80
C ALA A 262 16.22 -1.84 24.90
N PHE A 263 16.90 -1.42 23.82
CA PHE A 263 18.33 -1.22 23.80
C PHE A 263 18.79 -0.18 24.83
N ALA A 264 18.15 0.98 24.91
CA ALA A 264 18.50 2.05 25.82
C ALA A 264 18.37 1.66 27.30
N LYS A 265 17.41 0.79 27.64
CA LYS A 265 17.23 0.24 28.99
C LYS A 265 18.32 -0.77 29.35
N GLN A 266 18.77 -1.58 28.39
CA GLN A 266 19.75 -2.65 28.62
C GLN A 266 21.20 -2.17 28.55
N ARG A 267 21.50 -1.21 27.67
CA ARG A 267 22.86 -0.72 27.46
C ARG A 267 23.28 0.30 28.51
N HIS A 268 24.41 0.07 29.16
CA HIS A 268 24.96 0.97 30.19
C HIS A 268 26.17 1.75 29.68
N ARG A 269 26.31 2.97 30.18
CA ARG A 269 27.51 3.82 30.03
C ARG A 269 27.89 4.32 31.41
N ARG A 270 29.14 4.03 31.85
CA ARG A 270 29.65 4.37 33.18
C ARG A 270 28.72 3.94 34.31
N GLY A 271 28.16 2.71 34.21
CA GLY A 271 27.29 2.14 35.23
C GLY A 271 25.83 2.60 35.17
N VAL A 272 25.47 3.54 34.28
CA VAL A 272 24.11 4.09 34.13
C VAL A 272 23.47 3.60 32.83
N PRO A 273 22.21 3.12 32.83
CA PRO A 273 21.50 2.80 31.59
C PRO A 273 21.42 4.00 30.66
N LEU A 274 21.57 3.78 29.32
CA LEU A 274 21.44 4.86 28.36
C LEU A 274 20.09 5.58 28.47
N ALA A 275 19.04 4.88 28.83
CA ALA A 275 17.69 5.43 29.05
C ALA A 275 17.63 6.51 30.17
N LYS A 276 18.68 6.67 30.99
CA LYS A 276 18.78 7.72 32.04
C LYS A 276 19.62 8.92 31.59
N LEU A 277 20.09 8.95 30.35
CA LEU A 277 20.83 10.08 29.81
C LEU A 277 19.86 11.04 29.17
N ALA A 278 19.85 12.29 29.59
CA ALA A 278 18.91 13.35 29.12
C ALA A 278 18.82 13.45 27.58
N THR A 279 19.95 13.33 26.88
CA THR A 279 19.99 13.35 25.40
C THR A 279 19.31 12.14 24.77
N VAL A 280 19.33 10.99 25.43
CA VAL A 280 18.66 9.76 24.96
C VAL A 280 17.17 9.83 25.26
N GLU A 281 16.80 10.27 26.48
CA GLU A 281 15.41 10.50 26.88
C GLU A 281 14.71 11.46 25.92
N GLN A 282 15.37 12.60 25.60
CA GLN A 282 14.83 13.57 24.64
C GLN A 282 14.59 12.95 23.25
N ARG A 283 15.56 12.20 22.70
CA ARG A 283 15.39 11.54 21.40
C ARG A 283 14.25 10.53 21.39
N ILE A 284 14.13 9.69 22.43
CA ILE A 284 13.05 8.72 22.57
C ILE A 284 11.71 9.45 22.68
N GLY A 285 11.65 10.54 23.44
CA GLY A 285 10.47 11.42 23.53
C GLY A 285 10.03 11.95 22.17
N GLN A 286 10.97 12.47 21.37
CA GLN A 286 10.70 12.92 20.00
C GLN A 286 10.22 11.78 19.08
N MET A 287 10.85 10.61 19.11
CA MET A 287 10.41 9.45 18.33
C MET A 287 8.95 9.07 18.70
N LYS A 288 8.63 9.05 19.99
CA LYS A 288 7.28 8.76 20.49
C LYS A 288 6.27 9.81 20.01
N GLN A 289 6.60 11.09 20.13
CA GLN A 289 5.74 12.20 19.69
C GLN A 289 5.44 12.09 18.19
N ARG A 290 6.47 11.92 17.35
CA ARG A 290 6.33 11.76 15.90
C ARG A 290 5.41 10.60 15.54
N LEU A 291 5.62 9.43 16.15
CA LEU A 291 4.78 8.25 15.91
C LEU A 291 3.31 8.51 16.30
N MET A 292 3.08 9.12 17.46
CA MET A 292 1.71 9.44 17.91
C MET A 292 1.02 10.41 16.94
N THR A 293 1.70 11.47 16.53
CA THR A 293 1.16 12.47 15.60
C THR A 293 0.88 11.85 14.23
N ALA A 294 1.86 11.09 13.67
CA ALA A 294 1.71 10.42 12.38
C ALA A 294 0.52 9.42 12.39
N ARG A 295 0.40 8.63 13.45
CA ARG A 295 -0.71 7.67 13.59
C ARG A 295 -2.05 8.37 13.71
N THR A 296 -2.15 9.43 14.50
CA THR A 296 -3.40 10.20 14.65
C THR A 296 -3.84 10.76 13.31
N LEU A 297 -2.93 11.40 12.55
CA LEU A 297 -3.24 11.95 11.23
C LEU A 297 -3.65 10.86 10.24
N ALA A 298 -2.92 9.76 10.16
CA ALA A 298 -3.22 8.63 9.27
C ALA A 298 -4.58 8.01 9.57
N TYR A 299 -4.88 7.76 10.84
CA TYR A 299 -6.14 7.15 11.26
C TYR A 299 -7.32 8.10 11.06
N THR A 300 -7.13 9.40 11.29
CA THR A 300 -8.13 10.42 10.96
C THR A 300 -8.45 10.41 9.47
N ALA A 301 -7.42 10.42 8.61
CA ALA A 301 -7.60 10.45 7.16
C ALA A 301 -8.36 9.21 6.64
N VAL A 302 -8.00 8.00 7.08
CA VAL A 302 -8.70 6.78 6.64
C VAL A 302 -10.09 6.65 7.27
N HIS A 303 -10.31 7.16 8.48
CA HIS A 303 -11.64 7.24 9.08
C HIS A 303 -12.56 8.18 8.32
N MET A 304 -12.04 9.33 7.87
CA MET A 304 -12.79 10.24 7.00
C MET A 304 -13.16 9.56 5.68
N LEU A 305 -12.23 8.81 5.09
CA LEU A 305 -12.44 8.06 3.86
C LEU A 305 -13.55 7.00 4.02
N ASP A 306 -13.55 6.24 5.12
CA ASP A 306 -14.57 5.23 5.43
C ASP A 306 -15.97 5.85 5.65
N HIS A 307 -16.04 7.15 5.96
CA HIS A 307 -17.29 7.88 6.13
C HIS A 307 -17.66 8.73 4.91
N GLY A 308 -17.03 8.49 3.76
CA GLY A 308 -17.32 9.19 2.51
C GLY A 308 -17.01 10.69 2.53
N ARG A 309 -16.11 11.11 3.42
CA ARG A 309 -15.70 12.51 3.53
C ARG A 309 -14.56 12.81 2.55
N SER A 310 -14.54 14.03 2.04
CA SER A 310 -13.42 14.57 1.28
C SER A 310 -12.19 14.66 2.18
N CYS A 311 -11.10 13.97 1.85
CA CYS A 311 -9.91 13.85 2.69
C CYS A 311 -8.60 13.65 1.91
N ASP A 312 -8.55 14.09 0.65
CA ASP A 312 -7.34 13.93 -0.17
C ASP A 312 -6.14 14.64 0.46
N ASP A 313 -6.33 15.83 1.04
CA ASP A 313 -5.26 16.60 1.70
C ASP A 313 -4.76 15.90 2.96
N GLU A 314 -5.67 15.33 3.75
CA GLU A 314 -5.31 14.55 4.94
C GLU A 314 -4.54 13.28 4.58
N LEU A 315 -4.94 12.58 3.51
CA LEU A 315 -4.22 11.39 3.01
C LEU A 315 -2.81 11.74 2.51
N VAL A 316 -2.68 12.88 1.82
CA VAL A 316 -1.40 13.42 1.34
C VAL A 316 -0.51 13.81 2.50
N ALA A 317 -1.04 14.60 3.45
CA ALA A 317 -0.32 15.06 4.63
C ALA A 317 0.12 13.89 5.53
N ALA A 318 -0.75 12.89 5.70
CA ALA A 318 -0.43 11.69 6.47
C ALA A 318 0.75 10.91 5.90
N LYS A 319 0.82 10.76 4.56
CA LYS A 319 1.97 10.10 3.94
C LYS A 319 3.24 10.90 4.11
N GLN A 320 3.22 12.17 3.76
CA GLN A 320 4.39 13.04 3.84
C GLN A 320 4.94 13.08 5.28
N PHE A 321 4.10 13.45 6.24
CA PHE A 321 4.51 13.57 7.65
C PHE A 321 4.90 12.20 8.25
N GLY A 322 4.18 11.12 7.91
CA GLY A 322 4.46 9.78 8.43
C GLY A 322 5.82 9.23 7.99
N VAL A 323 6.17 9.41 6.71
CA VAL A 323 7.45 8.96 6.15
C VAL A 323 8.61 9.80 6.69
N GLU A 324 8.51 11.13 6.71
CA GLU A 324 9.54 12.00 7.25
C GLU A 324 9.77 11.77 8.75
N SER A 325 8.69 11.59 9.52
CA SER A 325 8.76 11.23 10.94
C SER A 325 9.47 9.90 11.18
N LEU A 326 9.26 8.91 10.30
CA LEU A 326 9.97 7.63 10.35
C LEU A 326 11.47 7.82 10.08
N TRP A 327 11.85 8.61 9.05
CA TRP A 327 13.24 8.87 8.73
C TRP A 327 14.00 9.54 9.87
N GLU A 328 13.42 10.61 10.44
CA GLU A 328 14.03 11.29 11.57
C GLU A 328 14.18 10.39 12.80
N SER A 329 13.20 9.51 13.03
CA SER A 329 13.26 8.51 14.10
C SER A 329 14.30 7.42 13.82
N ALA A 330 14.47 7.00 12.56
CA ALA A 330 15.51 6.06 12.14
C ALA A 330 16.91 6.64 12.39
N LEU A 331 17.14 7.90 12.04
CA LEU A 331 18.39 8.59 12.36
C LEU A 331 18.62 8.74 13.86
N ALA A 332 17.58 9.02 14.65
CA ALA A 332 17.67 9.08 16.11
C ALA A 332 18.03 7.71 16.72
N ALA A 333 17.41 6.63 16.23
CA ALA A 333 17.72 5.26 16.63
C ALA A 333 19.17 4.89 16.33
N MET A 334 19.68 5.19 15.13
CA MET A 334 21.07 4.95 14.76
C MET A 334 22.05 5.68 15.71
N LYS A 335 21.74 6.93 16.09
CA LYS A 335 22.56 7.70 17.05
C LYS A 335 22.57 7.08 18.45
N ILE A 336 21.45 6.47 18.89
CA ILE A 336 21.35 5.82 20.19
C ILE A 336 22.08 4.47 20.18
N HIS A 337 21.91 3.68 19.13
CA HIS A 337 22.52 2.37 18.98
C HIS A 337 24.02 2.43 18.63
N ALA A 338 24.49 3.53 18.02
CA ALA A 338 25.88 3.74 17.57
C ALA A 338 26.36 2.53 16.73
N ALA A 339 27.57 1.98 16.98
CA ALA A 339 28.09 0.84 16.23
C ALA A 339 27.19 -0.41 16.26
N ALA A 340 26.37 -0.61 17.31
CA ALA A 340 25.42 -1.71 17.36
C ALA A 340 24.30 -1.58 16.32
N GLY A 341 23.93 -0.36 15.92
CA GLY A 341 22.93 -0.11 14.89
C GLY A 341 23.41 -0.42 13.47
N LEU A 342 24.71 -0.59 13.25
CA LEU A 342 25.30 -0.94 11.95
C LEU A 342 25.36 -2.46 11.69
N ARG A 343 25.05 -3.27 12.69
CA ARG A 343 25.20 -4.72 12.62
C ARG A 343 23.98 -5.39 12.02
N ARG A 344 24.18 -6.24 11.01
CA ARG A 344 23.09 -6.99 10.33
C ARG A 344 22.43 -8.09 11.18
N ASP A 345 23.06 -8.49 12.31
CA ASP A 345 22.46 -9.39 13.29
C ASP A 345 21.52 -8.66 14.28
N ARG A 346 21.23 -7.38 14.02
CA ARG A 346 20.30 -6.55 14.79
C ARG A 346 19.29 -5.87 13.88
N PRO A 347 18.05 -5.60 14.37
CA PRO A 347 16.97 -5.16 13.50
C PRO A 347 17.11 -3.70 13.00
N ILE A 348 17.91 -2.87 13.67
CA ILE A 348 17.93 -1.41 13.42
C ILE A 348 18.38 -1.07 12.01
N GLU A 349 19.49 -1.68 11.51
CA GLU A 349 20.01 -1.37 10.18
C GLU A 349 18.99 -1.73 9.09
N ARG A 350 18.27 -2.86 9.24
CA ARG A 350 17.18 -3.26 8.35
C ARG A 350 16.05 -2.24 8.36
N LEU A 351 15.57 -1.85 9.55
CA LEU A 351 14.49 -0.88 9.71
C LEU A 351 14.84 0.49 9.09
N VAL A 352 16.12 0.87 9.13
CA VAL A 352 16.60 2.09 8.46
C VAL A 352 16.52 1.94 6.94
N ARG A 353 17.01 0.82 6.38
CA ARG A 353 16.92 0.56 4.92
C ARG A 353 15.47 0.50 4.44
N ASP A 354 14.61 -0.18 5.18
CA ASP A 354 13.18 -0.27 4.88
C ASP A 354 12.51 1.10 4.92
N ALA A 355 12.87 1.96 5.88
CA ALA A 355 12.32 3.31 6.00
C ALA A 355 12.58 4.17 4.75
N PHE A 356 13.77 4.09 4.15
CA PHE A 356 14.09 4.85 2.95
C PHE A 356 13.32 4.37 1.70
N HIS A 357 12.90 3.11 1.66
CA HIS A 357 12.14 2.58 0.53
C HIS A 357 10.72 3.17 0.42
N ILE A 358 10.13 3.64 1.53
CA ILE A 358 8.70 4.01 1.61
C ILE A 358 8.40 5.37 0.95
N ASP A 359 9.38 6.24 0.76
CA ASP A 359 9.13 7.59 0.23
C ASP A 359 8.73 7.61 -1.25
N ALA A 360 9.49 6.92 -2.08
CA ALA A 360 9.35 7.01 -3.54
C ALA A 360 7.97 6.57 -4.07
N PRO A 361 7.38 5.42 -3.66
CA PRO A 361 6.12 4.96 -4.22
C PRO A 361 4.94 5.90 -3.90
N ALA A 362 3.96 5.98 -4.81
CA ALA A 362 2.78 6.85 -4.74
C ALA A 362 3.08 8.35 -4.64
N GLY A 363 4.24 8.77 -5.14
CA GLY A 363 4.76 10.14 -5.12
C GLY A 363 5.66 10.40 -3.91
N THR A 364 6.82 11.01 -4.16
CA THR A 364 7.81 11.41 -3.15
C THR A 364 7.25 12.47 -2.20
N GLY A 365 7.95 12.72 -1.08
CA GLY A 365 7.63 13.79 -0.14
C GLY A 365 7.43 15.14 -0.82
N ASP A 366 8.30 15.50 -1.77
CA ASP A 366 8.19 16.75 -2.54
C ASP A 366 6.90 16.81 -3.37
N ILE A 367 6.49 15.71 -3.99
CA ILE A 367 5.21 15.64 -4.72
C ILE A 367 4.02 15.79 -3.77
N GLN A 368 4.08 15.23 -2.56
CA GLN A 368 3.04 15.43 -1.56
C GLN A 368 2.94 16.90 -1.14
N LEU A 369 4.07 17.55 -0.83
CA LEU A 369 4.11 18.97 -0.47
C LEU A 369 3.61 19.87 -1.61
N HIS A 370 3.98 19.55 -2.86
CA HIS A 370 3.46 20.24 -4.03
C HIS A 370 1.92 20.15 -4.12
N ARG A 371 1.34 18.96 -3.88
CA ARG A 371 -0.12 18.77 -3.88
C ARG A 371 -0.83 19.58 -2.77
N LEU A 372 -0.25 19.62 -1.58
CA LEU A 372 -0.78 20.45 -0.49
C LEU A 372 -0.71 21.93 -0.84
N ALA A 373 0.38 22.38 -1.48
CA ALA A 373 0.52 23.75 -1.94
C ALA A 373 -0.52 24.10 -3.02
N GLU A 374 -0.74 23.22 -4.02
CA GLU A 374 -1.81 23.38 -5.02
C GLU A 374 -3.17 23.54 -4.35
N SER A 375 -3.48 22.72 -3.34
CA SER A 375 -4.74 22.80 -2.59
C SER A 375 -4.87 24.13 -1.85
N ALA A 376 -3.85 24.52 -1.10
CA ALA A 376 -3.83 25.76 -0.33
C ALA A 376 -3.94 27.03 -1.20
N LEU A 377 -3.40 26.99 -2.43
CA LEU A 377 -3.46 28.08 -3.41
C LEU A 377 -4.75 28.07 -4.26
N GLY A 378 -5.68 27.14 -3.99
CA GLY A 378 -6.92 27.02 -4.76
C GLY A 378 -6.76 26.47 -6.17
N ALA A 379 -5.58 25.91 -6.51
CA ALA A 379 -5.29 25.29 -7.79
C ALA A 379 -5.48 23.76 -7.78
N GLY A 380 -5.91 23.19 -6.67
CA GLY A 380 -6.09 21.76 -6.46
C GLY A 380 -7.10 21.16 -7.41
N LYS A 381 -6.73 20.02 -7.99
CA LYS A 381 -7.60 19.21 -8.86
C LYS A 381 -8.49 18.32 -7.99
N GLY A 382 -9.73 18.16 -8.42
CA GLY A 382 -10.84 17.53 -7.72
C GLY A 382 -10.50 16.37 -6.77
N GLN A 383 -11.31 16.26 -5.74
CA GLN A 383 -11.13 15.32 -4.62
C GLN A 383 -11.55 13.90 -5.04
N TRP A 384 -10.60 12.98 -5.09
CA TRP A 384 -10.84 11.56 -5.41
C TRP A 384 -11.65 10.87 -4.32
N SER A 385 -11.36 11.18 -3.06
CA SER A 385 -12.10 10.65 -1.91
C SER A 385 -13.59 10.98 -2.00
N ARG A 386 -13.96 12.20 -2.41
CA ARG A 386 -15.35 12.60 -2.60
C ARG A 386 -16.02 11.90 -3.78
N ARG A 387 -15.31 11.78 -4.90
CA ARG A 387 -15.85 11.15 -6.14
C ARG A 387 -16.16 9.68 -5.96
N LEU A 388 -15.37 8.96 -5.17
CA LEU A 388 -15.43 7.51 -5.01
C LEU A 388 -15.91 7.06 -3.62
N ALA A 389 -16.35 7.99 -2.79
CA ALA A 389 -16.77 7.74 -1.41
C ALA A 389 -17.82 6.62 -1.28
N HIS A 390 -18.78 6.58 -2.19
CA HIS A 390 -19.85 5.58 -2.21
C HIS A 390 -19.37 4.14 -2.47
N LEU A 391 -18.15 3.98 -3.01
CA LEU A 391 -17.54 2.68 -3.27
C LEU A 391 -16.57 2.24 -2.17
N THR A 392 -16.21 3.13 -1.24
CA THR A 392 -15.21 2.87 -0.21
C THR A 392 -15.78 2.79 1.20
N ALA A 393 -16.97 3.34 1.44
CA ALA A 393 -17.60 3.31 2.74
C ALA A 393 -17.94 1.86 3.15
N PRO A 394 -17.67 1.44 4.39
CA PRO A 394 -18.12 0.16 4.91
C PRO A 394 -19.64 0.06 4.78
N HIS A 395 -20.16 -1.09 4.38
CA HIS A 395 -21.60 -1.31 4.44
C HIS A 395 -22.06 -1.17 5.90
N PRO A 396 -23.18 -0.43 6.17
CA PRO A 396 -23.74 -0.42 7.50
C PRO A 396 -24.01 -1.87 7.94
N PRO A 397 -23.78 -2.21 9.22
CA PRO A 397 -24.07 -3.54 9.71
C PRO A 397 -25.53 -3.87 9.33
N SER A 398 -25.73 -5.04 8.71
CA SER A 398 -27.06 -5.52 8.37
C SER A 398 -27.90 -5.51 9.66
N THR A 399 -28.93 -4.68 9.70
CA THR A 399 -29.91 -4.70 10.77
C THR A 399 -30.39 -6.13 10.91
N PRO A 400 -30.28 -6.78 12.09
CA PRO A 400 -30.83 -8.12 12.26
C PRO A 400 -32.31 -8.05 11.90
N PRO A 401 -32.86 -9.08 11.22
CA PRO A 401 -34.28 -9.10 10.88
C PRO A 401 -35.08 -8.86 12.16
N ALA A 402 -35.99 -7.91 12.09
CA ALA A 402 -36.89 -7.60 13.21
C ALA A 402 -37.54 -8.91 13.67
N THR A 403 -37.23 -9.31 14.90
CA THR A 403 -37.93 -10.41 15.55
C THR A 403 -39.38 -9.99 15.64
N THR A 404 -40.21 -10.54 14.80
CA THR A 404 -41.68 -10.48 14.94
C THR A 404 -42.02 -11.06 16.31
N ARG A 405 -42.28 -10.17 17.27
CA ARG A 405 -42.93 -10.57 18.51
C ARG A 405 -44.28 -11.12 18.10
N GLY A 406 -44.44 -12.42 18.22
CA GLY A 406 -45.75 -13.05 18.11
C GLY A 406 -46.64 -12.47 19.19
N GLU A 407 -47.69 -11.79 18.78
CA GLU A 407 -48.86 -11.55 19.62
C GLU A 407 -49.46 -12.90 19.98
N HIS A 408 -49.33 -13.35 21.20
CA HIS A 408 -50.24 -14.30 21.75
C HIS A 408 -51.23 -13.52 22.61
N ALA A 409 -52.40 -13.27 21.97
CA ALA A 409 -53.62 -12.97 22.69
C ALA A 409 -54.17 -14.26 23.30
N ALA A 410 -54.45 -14.28 24.57
CA ALA A 410 -55.63 -14.79 25.26
C ALA A 410 -55.41 -14.68 26.76
#